data_be853c0fb82682d436b16615632465e7
#
_entry.id   be853c0fb82682d436b16615632465e7
#
_cell.length_a   1.000
_cell.length_b   1.000
_cell.length_c   1.000
_cell.angle_alpha   90.00
_cell.angle_beta   90.00
_cell.angle_gamma   90.00
#
_symmetry.space_group_name_H-M   'P 1'
#
loop_
_entity.id
_entity.type
_entity.pdbx_description
1 polymer ?
#
loop_
_entity_poly.entity_id
_entity_poly.type
_entity_poly.pdbx_seq_one_letter_code
_entity_poly.pdbx_strand_id
1 'polypeptide(L)'
;KICFANVGGPSGMLLAVAEKGLMVLDCIAHGKAGHAARNEGENAIYKALQDIDWFRNYRFLKVSEFLGEVKMSVTQINAGTQHNVVPDKCRFVVDIRSNEHYSNEELLTEISANVSSEVIARSTRLSSSATPLNHPVLAIANK
;
A
#
# COMPACT_ATOMS: atom_id res chain seq x y z
N LYS A 1 9.59 8.98 -32.81
CA LYS A 1 9.51 9.20 -31.38
C LYS A 1 8.02 9.21 -30.99
N ILE A 2 7.55 8.22 -30.20
CA ILE A 2 6.16 8.19 -29.74
C ILE A 2 6.03 9.27 -28.66
N CYS A 3 5.13 10.23 -28.86
CA CYS A 3 4.91 11.33 -27.91
C CYS A 3 3.84 11.01 -26.87
N PHE A 4 2.95 10.06 -27.15
CA PHE A 4 1.92 9.57 -26.23
C PHE A 4 1.43 8.19 -26.66
N ALA A 5 0.85 7.43 -25.75
CA ALA A 5 0.15 6.19 -26.03
C ALA A 5 -1.22 6.22 -25.34
N ASN A 6 -2.25 5.72 -26.01
CA ASN A 6 -3.57 5.49 -25.42
C ASN A 6 -3.66 4.01 -25.08
N VAL A 7 -3.88 3.67 -23.82
CA VAL A 7 -4.01 2.29 -23.35
C VAL A 7 -5.45 2.08 -22.90
N GLY A 8 -6.16 1.17 -23.58
CA GLY A 8 -7.51 0.78 -23.22
C GLY A 8 -7.51 -0.08 -21.94
N GLY A 9 -8.37 0.25 -21.00
CA GLY A 9 -8.64 -0.51 -19.78
C GLY A 9 -10.16 -0.75 -19.62
N PRO A 10 -10.59 -1.48 -18.58
CA PRO A 10 -12.01 -1.75 -18.33
C PRO A 10 -12.74 -0.51 -17.78
N SER A 11 -12.76 0.58 -18.56
CA SER A 11 -13.32 1.88 -18.20
C SER A 11 -14.71 2.14 -18.81
N GLY A 12 -15.35 1.13 -19.41
CA GLY A 12 -16.62 1.31 -20.13
C GLY A 12 -16.49 2.24 -21.34
N MET A 13 -15.34 2.26 -22.00
CA MET A 13 -14.97 3.15 -23.11
C MET A 13 -14.83 4.64 -22.72
N LEU A 14 -14.79 4.97 -21.43
CA LEU A 14 -14.45 6.31 -20.97
C LEU A 14 -12.94 6.51 -20.98
N LEU A 15 -12.51 7.72 -21.35
CA LEU A 15 -11.10 8.08 -21.35
C LEU A 15 -10.61 8.26 -19.91
N ALA A 16 -9.68 7.40 -19.48
CA ALA A 16 -9.02 7.56 -18.18
C ALA A 16 -7.92 8.62 -18.30
N VAL A 17 -8.06 9.73 -17.59
CA VAL A 17 -7.11 10.85 -17.59
C VAL A 17 -6.09 10.75 -16.47
N ALA A 18 -6.33 9.93 -15.47
CA ALA A 18 -5.43 9.70 -14.34
C ALA A 18 -5.57 8.27 -13.82
N GLU A 19 -4.47 7.70 -13.34
CA GLU A 19 -4.42 6.36 -12.78
C GLU A 19 -3.58 6.37 -11.50
N LYS A 20 -4.09 5.71 -10.44
CA LYS A 20 -3.34 5.55 -9.19
C LYS A 20 -2.13 4.65 -9.38
N GLY A 21 -1.04 5.00 -8.74
CA GLY A 21 0.10 4.09 -8.61
C GLY A 21 -0.25 2.90 -7.73
N LEU A 22 0.58 1.88 -7.81
CA LEU A 22 0.44 0.66 -7.01
C LEU A 22 1.77 0.31 -6.36
N MET A 23 1.72 0.07 -5.06
CA MET A 23 2.80 -0.57 -4.31
C MET A 23 2.21 -1.60 -3.36
N VAL A 24 2.78 -2.80 -3.35
CA VAL A 24 2.37 -3.86 -2.41
C VAL A 24 3.52 -4.09 -1.43
N LEU A 25 3.20 -4.05 -0.14
CA LEU A 25 4.15 -4.29 0.94
C LEU A 25 3.89 -5.66 1.58
N ASP A 26 4.96 -6.44 1.71
CA ASP A 26 5.01 -7.58 2.60
C ASP A 26 5.59 -7.11 3.94
N CYS A 27 4.80 -7.22 5.01
CA CYS A 27 5.17 -6.79 6.35
C CYS A 27 5.32 -7.98 7.28
N ILE A 28 6.36 -7.99 8.12
CA ILE A 28 6.63 -9.06 9.06
C ILE A 28 6.87 -8.46 10.45
N ALA A 29 5.92 -8.71 11.35
CA ALA A 29 6.12 -8.44 12.77
C ALA A 29 6.87 -9.61 13.42
N HIS A 30 7.95 -9.29 14.13
CA HIS A 30 8.79 -10.25 14.83
C HIS A 30 8.50 -10.23 16.33
N GLY A 31 8.27 -11.40 16.88
CA GLY A 31 8.07 -11.65 18.30
C GLY A 31 9.04 -12.69 18.82
N LYS A 32 8.63 -13.40 19.85
CA LYS A 32 9.37 -14.50 20.47
C LYS A 32 8.40 -15.60 20.84
N ALA A 33 8.67 -16.84 20.39
CA ALA A 33 7.84 -17.98 20.72
C ALA A 33 7.86 -18.27 22.24
N GLY A 34 6.75 -18.79 22.75
CA GLY A 34 6.58 -19.17 24.13
C GLY A 34 5.32 -19.99 24.34
N HIS A 35 5.14 -20.57 25.52
CA HIS A 35 3.92 -21.31 25.85
C HIS A 35 2.81 -20.33 26.26
N ALA A 36 1.64 -20.42 25.61
CA ALA A 36 0.55 -19.47 25.81
C ALA A 36 0.01 -19.39 27.25
N ALA A 37 0.14 -20.47 28.03
CA ALA A 37 -0.27 -20.51 29.44
C ALA A 37 0.77 -19.93 30.41
N ARG A 38 1.92 -19.47 29.92
CA ARG A 38 3.01 -18.90 30.72
C ARG A 38 3.27 -17.46 30.30
N ASN A 39 3.82 -16.67 31.22
CA ASN A 39 4.25 -15.30 30.89
C ASN A 39 5.61 -15.32 30.14
N GLU A 40 5.65 -16.04 29.03
CA GLU A 40 6.83 -16.24 28.19
C GLU A 40 6.55 -15.77 26.77
N GLY A 41 7.58 -15.30 26.09
CA GLY A 41 7.52 -14.89 24.70
C GLY A 41 7.00 -13.48 24.49
N GLU A 42 6.95 -13.10 23.21
CA GLU A 42 6.43 -11.83 22.73
C GLU A 42 5.50 -12.12 21.52
N ASN A 43 4.23 -11.82 21.66
CA ASN A 43 3.25 -12.17 20.65
C ASN A 43 3.37 -11.27 19.40
N ALA A 44 3.81 -11.89 18.30
CA ALA A 44 3.95 -11.17 17.01
C ALA A 44 2.61 -10.68 16.46
N ILE A 45 1.48 -11.34 16.79
CA ILE A 45 0.13 -10.87 16.38
C ILE A 45 -0.15 -9.52 17.04
N TYR A 46 0.15 -9.35 18.32
CA TYR A 46 -0.11 -8.09 19.02
C TYR A 46 0.76 -6.95 18.49
N LYS A 47 2.02 -7.25 18.11
CA LYS A 47 2.88 -6.27 17.44
C LYS A 47 2.33 -5.89 16.05
N ALA A 48 1.91 -6.87 15.26
CA ALA A 48 1.31 -6.62 13.96
C ALA A 48 0.02 -5.78 14.06
N LEU A 49 -0.81 -6.03 15.08
CA LEU A 49 -2.05 -5.26 15.28
C LEU A 49 -1.78 -3.76 15.53
N GLN A 50 -0.69 -3.40 16.21
CA GLN A 50 -0.31 -2.00 16.40
C GLN A 50 0.03 -1.33 15.07
N ASP A 51 0.82 -2.01 14.24
CA ASP A 51 1.18 -1.51 12.90
C ASP A 51 -0.04 -1.47 11.96
N ILE A 52 -0.91 -2.51 12.01
CA ILE A 52 -2.16 -2.56 11.23
C ILE A 52 -3.09 -1.41 11.63
N ASP A 53 -3.18 -1.08 12.92
CA ASP A 53 -3.97 0.07 13.39
C ASP A 53 -3.40 1.38 12.86
N TRP A 54 -2.08 1.51 12.79
CA TRP A 54 -1.44 2.64 12.14
C TRP A 54 -1.83 2.73 10.66
N PHE A 55 -1.71 1.65 9.86
CA PHE A 55 -2.12 1.63 8.45
C PHE A 55 -3.60 2.01 8.26
N ARG A 56 -4.46 1.61 9.18
CA ARG A 56 -5.88 1.89 9.14
C ARG A 56 -6.20 3.37 9.37
N ASN A 57 -5.47 4.02 10.28
CA ASN A 57 -5.79 5.36 10.77
C ASN A 57 -4.95 6.46 10.14
N TYR A 58 -3.75 6.16 9.67
CA TYR A 58 -2.85 7.16 9.08
C TYR A 58 -3.39 7.70 7.76
N ARG A 59 -3.24 9.01 7.56
CA ARG A 59 -3.65 9.68 6.32
C ARG A 59 -2.52 10.57 5.83
N PHE A 60 -2.12 10.39 4.57
CA PHE A 60 -1.18 11.26 3.89
C PHE A 60 -1.85 12.60 3.57
N LEU A 61 -1.12 13.71 3.78
CA LEU A 61 -1.69 15.06 3.75
C LEU A 61 -2.02 15.57 2.33
N LYS A 62 -1.21 15.17 1.33
CA LYS A 62 -1.40 15.66 -0.03
C LYS A 62 -2.48 14.85 -0.75
N VAL A 63 -3.61 15.48 -0.97
CA VAL A 63 -4.77 14.89 -1.64
C VAL A 63 -4.84 15.38 -3.07
N SER A 64 -4.95 14.46 -4.02
CA SER A 64 -5.09 14.76 -5.45
C SER A 64 -6.52 15.19 -5.78
N GLU A 65 -6.66 16.18 -6.65
CA GLU A 65 -7.96 16.60 -7.17
C GLU A 65 -8.64 15.47 -7.99
N PHE A 66 -7.85 14.70 -8.76
CA PHE A 66 -8.34 13.64 -9.63
C PHE A 66 -8.30 12.26 -8.99
N LEU A 67 -7.22 11.95 -8.26
CA LEU A 67 -6.98 10.62 -7.70
C LEU A 67 -7.39 10.51 -6.23
N GLY A 68 -7.66 11.64 -5.56
CA GLY A 68 -7.97 11.68 -4.14
C GLY A 68 -6.77 11.36 -3.26
N GLU A 69 -7.05 10.85 -2.07
CA GLU A 69 -6.02 10.47 -1.08
C GLU A 69 -5.25 9.21 -1.46
N VAL A 70 -4.05 9.08 -0.92
CA VAL A 70 -3.32 7.80 -0.89
C VAL A 70 -4.13 6.81 -0.05
N LYS A 71 -4.42 5.63 -0.61
CA LYS A 71 -5.13 4.56 0.11
C LYS A 71 -4.16 3.46 0.51
N MET A 72 -4.28 3.03 1.76
CA MET A 72 -3.59 1.86 2.29
C MET A 72 -4.63 0.87 2.81
N SER A 73 -4.52 -0.40 2.40
CA SER A 73 -5.44 -1.46 2.82
C SER A 73 -4.66 -2.71 3.18
N VAL A 74 -4.79 -3.18 4.41
CA VAL A 74 -4.30 -4.51 4.79
C VAL A 74 -5.22 -5.55 4.19
N THR A 75 -4.67 -6.41 3.35
CA THR A 75 -5.46 -7.35 2.53
C THR A 75 -5.26 -8.81 2.93
N GLN A 76 -4.16 -9.13 3.60
CA GLN A 76 -3.85 -10.48 4.06
C GLN A 76 -3.17 -10.41 5.43
N ILE A 77 -3.43 -11.42 6.28
CA ILE A 77 -2.75 -11.63 7.55
C ILE A 77 -2.61 -13.11 7.83
N ASN A 78 -1.44 -13.54 8.30
CA ASN A 78 -1.16 -14.93 8.67
C ASN A 78 -0.19 -15.00 9.84
N ALA A 79 -0.55 -15.77 10.88
CA ALA A 79 0.29 -16.01 12.05
C ALA A 79 -0.15 -17.28 12.81
N GLY A 80 0.80 -17.84 13.57
CA GLY A 80 0.56 -18.97 14.47
C GLY A 80 0.45 -20.30 13.75
N THR A 81 0.73 -21.38 14.50
CA THR A 81 0.68 -22.76 14.01
C THR A 81 -0.08 -23.68 14.98
N GLN A 82 -0.06 -23.37 16.27
CA GLN A 82 -0.68 -24.16 17.33
C GLN A 82 -1.38 -23.26 18.34
N HIS A 83 -2.51 -23.70 18.89
CA HIS A 83 -3.33 -22.92 19.81
C HIS A 83 -2.65 -22.57 21.13
N ASN A 84 -1.64 -23.33 21.55
CA ASN A 84 -0.92 -23.19 22.82
C ASN A 84 0.48 -22.57 22.67
N VAL A 85 0.84 -22.07 21.48
CA VAL A 85 2.14 -21.45 21.20
C VAL A 85 1.95 -19.96 20.85
N VAL A 86 2.63 -19.08 21.57
CA VAL A 86 2.73 -17.67 21.26
C VAL A 86 3.51 -17.52 19.93
N PRO A 87 2.93 -16.92 18.87
CA PRO A 87 3.61 -16.83 17.59
C PRO A 87 4.77 -15.84 17.62
N ASP A 88 5.90 -16.25 17.03
CA ASP A 88 7.11 -15.43 16.88
C ASP A 88 7.12 -14.60 15.61
N LYS A 89 6.21 -14.87 14.66
CA LYS A 89 6.05 -14.11 13.42
C LYS A 89 4.58 -13.91 13.08
N CYS A 90 4.27 -12.70 12.62
CA CYS A 90 3.00 -12.38 11.98
C CYS A 90 3.29 -11.68 10.67
N ARG A 91 2.81 -12.25 9.56
CA ARG A 91 2.94 -11.68 8.23
C ARG A 91 1.63 -11.04 7.81
N PHE A 92 1.69 -9.85 7.23
CA PHE A 92 0.53 -9.21 6.63
C PHE A 92 0.92 -8.46 5.36
N VAL A 93 -0.04 -8.27 4.48
CA VAL A 93 0.17 -7.62 3.17
C VAL A 93 -0.65 -6.36 3.12
N VAL A 94 -0.05 -5.29 2.62
CA VAL A 94 -0.69 -3.98 2.44
C VAL A 94 -0.68 -3.60 0.97
N ASP A 95 -1.88 -3.36 0.40
CA ASP A 95 -2.05 -2.73 -0.91
C ASP A 95 -2.06 -1.22 -0.74
N ILE A 96 -1.20 -0.52 -1.49
CA ILE A 96 -1.08 0.94 -1.46
C ILE A 96 -1.38 1.49 -2.84
N ARG A 97 -2.28 2.48 -2.88
CA ARG A 97 -2.67 3.22 -4.08
C ARG A 97 -2.24 4.66 -3.94
N SER A 98 -1.12 5.01 -4.60
CA SER A 98 -0.54 6.35 -4.56
C SER A 98 -1.24 7.32 -5.52
N ASN A 99 -1.09 8.61 -5.24
CA ASN A 99 -1.47 9.69 -6.15
C ASN A 99 -0.21 10.40 -6.70
N GLU A 100 -0.37 11.38 -7.58
CA GLU A 100 0.72 12.08 -8.24
C GLU A 100 1.58 12.98 -7.33
N HIS A 101 1.15 13.19 -6.09
CA HIS A 101 1.89 14.01 -5.12
C HIS A 101 2.93 13.26 -4.31
N TYR A 102 2.98 11.92 -4.44
CA TYR A 102 3.92 11.05 -3.73
C TYR A 102 4.53 10.03 -4.66
N SER A 103 5.84 9.88 -4.62
CA SER A 103 6.50 8.71 -5.18
C SER A 103 6.30 7.49 -4.26
N ASN A 104 6.39 6.30 -4.82
CA ASN A 104 6.31 5.08 -4.02
C ASN A 104 7.47 4.98 -3.01
N GLU A 105 8.65 5.52 -3.35
CA GLU A 105 9.82 5.59 -2.48
C GLU A 105 9.60 6.51 -1.27
N GLU A 106 8.97 7.68 -1.47
CA GLU A 106 8.60 8.58 -0.37
C GLU A 106 7.61 7.90 0.58
N LEU A 107 6.56 7.25 0.03
CA LEU A 107 5.58 6.51 0.82
C LEU A 107 6.26 5.38 1.61
N LEU A 108 7.13 4.60 0.98
CA LEU A 108 7.85 3.50 1.62
C LEU A 108 8.73 3.99 2.78
N THR A 109 9.43 5.10 2.58
CA THR A 109 10.29 5.72 3.61
C THR A 109 9.47 6.16 4.82
N GLU A 110 8.36 6.85 4.58
CA GLU A 110 7.49 7.34 5.65
C GLU A 110 6.81 6.19 6.40
N ILE A 111 6.32 5.17 5.71
CA ILE A 111 5.73 3.97 6.31
C ILE A 111 6.76 3.27 7.18
N SER A 112 7.96 3.00 6.65
CA SER A 112 9.01 2.28 7.37
C SER A 112 9.50 3.01 8.63
N ALA A 113 9.37 4.34 8.67
CA ALA A 113 9.71 5.13 9.84
C ALA A 113 8.63 5.08 10.96
N ASN A 114 7.40 4.68 10.63
CA ASN A 114 6.26 4.73 11.56
C ASN A 114 5.77 3.36 12.06
N VAL A 115 6.21 2.27 11.43
CA VAL A 115 5.84 0.91 11.83
C VAL A 115 7.04 0.16 12.39
N SER A 116 6.79 -0.82 13.27
CA SER A 116 7.82 -1.63 13.91
C SER A 116 8.12 -2.90 13.12
N SER A 117 7.20 -3.33 12.26
CA SER A 117 7.39 -4.50 11.39
C SER A 117 8.47 -4.26 10.34
N GLU A 118 9.14 -5.30 9.95
CA GLU A 118 9.97 -5.32 8.74
C GLU A 118 9.07 -5.09 7.52
N VAL A 119 9.41 -4.10 6.68
CA VAL A 119 8.61 -3.70 5.51
C VAL A 119 9.39 -3.95 4.25
N ILE A 120 8.83 -4.75 3.34
CA ILE A 120 9.45 -5.11 2.06
C ILE A 120 8.49 -4.76 0.93
N ALA A 121 8.85 -3.80 0.09
CA ALA A 121 8.07 -3.50 -1.11
C ALA A 121 8.35 -4.53 -2.21
N ARG A 122 7.30 -5.12 -2.80
CA ARG A 122 7.45 -6.03 -3.94
C ARG A 122 7.98 -5.29 -5.18
N SER A 123 7.54 -4.04 -5.37
CA SER A 123 8.01 -3.14 -6.42
C SER A 123 7.58 -1.71 -6.10
N THR A 124 8.42 -0.72 -6.46
CA THR A 124 8.10 0.71 -6.39
C THR A 124 7.87 1.33 -7.76
N ARG A 125 7.90 0.53 -8.85
CA ARG A 125 7.95 1.03 -10.24
C ARG A 125 6.62 1.54 -10.79
N LEU A 126 5.48 1.10 -10.22
CA LEU A 126 4.15 1.47 -10.72
C LEU A 126 3.71 2.80 -10.10
N SER A 127 4.25 3.88 -10.65
CA SER A 127 3.89 5.24 -10.24
C SER A 127 2.51 5.62 -10.76
N SER A 128 1.85 6.55 -10.06
CA SER A 128 0.63 7.18 -10.55
C SER A 128 0.91 7.98 -11.83
N SER A 129 -0.10 8.10 -12.67
CA SER A 129 -0.06 8.92 -13.88
C SER A 129 -1.27 9.85 -13.93
N ALA A 130 -1.07 11.05 -14.44
CA ALA A 130 -2.13 12.00 -14.70
C ALA A 130 -1.85 12.74 -16.00
N THR A 131 -2.85 12.88 -16.86
CA THR A 131 -2.79 13.68 -18.09
C THR A 131 -3.45 15.02 -17.82
N PRO A 132 -2.74 16.16 -18.02
CA PRO A 132 -3.34 17.47 -17.84
C PRO A 132 -4.60 17.64 -18.70
N LEU A 133 -5.68 18.18 -18.13
CA LEU A 133 -6.97 18.34 -18.83
C LEU A 133 -6.89 19.21 -20.11
N ASN A 134 -5.87 20.05 -20.22
CA ASN A 134 -5.60 20.86 -21.41
C ASN A 134 -4.74 20.15 -22.46
N HIS A 135 -4.43 18.86 -22.27
CA HIS A 135 -3.62 18.09 -23.21
C HIS A 135 -4.37 17.91 -24.54
N PRO A 136 -3.75 18.17 -25.71
CA PRO A 136 -4.40 18.12 -27.02
C PRO A 136 -5.10 16.78 -27.34
N VAL A 137 -4.58 15.67 -26.79
CA VAL A 137 -5.19 14.32 -26.95
C VAL A 137 -6.61 14.25 -26.39
N LEU A 138 -6.90 14.96 -25.28
CA LEU A 138 -8.24 14.94 -24.68
C LEU A 138 -9.26 15.67 -25.52
N ALA A 139 -8.85 16.72 -26.24
CA ALA A 139 -9.71 17.46 -27.17
C ALA A 139 -10.12 16.60 -28.39
N ILE A 140 -9.29 15.64 -28.79
CA ILE A 140 -9.55 14.74 -29.92
C ILE A 140 -10.45 13.58 -29.49
N ALA A 141 -10.30 13.09 -28.28
CA ALA A 141 -11.03 11.91 -27.78
C ALA A 141 -12.48 12.21 -27.35
N ASN A 142 -12.84 13.49 -27.16
CA ASN A 142 -14.21 13.93 -26.82
C ASN A 142 -15.07 14.30 -28.06
N LYS A 143 -14.59 14.01 -29.26
CA LYS A 143 -15.32 14.13 -30.53
C LYS A 143 -15.78 12.76 -31.01
#